data_931c6afa46c9e487400cb5a8f3656ce8
#
_entry.id   931c6afa46c9e487400cb5a8f3656ce8
#
_cell.length_a   1.000
_cell.length_b   1.000
_cell.length_c   1.000
_cell.angle_alpha   90.00
_cell.angle_beta   90.00
_cell.angle_gamma   90.00
#
_symmetry.space_group_name_H-M   'P 1'
#
loop_
_entity.id
_entity.type
_entity.pdbx_description
1 polymer ?
#
loop_
_entity_poly.entity_id
_entity_poly.type
_entity_poly.pdbx_seq_one_letter_code
_entity_poly.pdbx_strand_id
1 'polypeptide(L)'
;MIMGYLTSGNVIVDAMGSINISGNIIPSVWYRTITKENGKPYLLAIVILADIVYWYRPSEVRDQGTGHILGWKKKFSEDILRQSYQYYADLFGESKKTVKTAMDKLEKLQVIRREFRTVSYGDGLVSNNVMYVELKPDMLYRLTFPEEIPAMNGENNSYAGVSDDKTGGSLPTKSDAPMEILGGRGIPNGTQVS
;
A
#
# COMPACT_ATOMS: atom_id res chain seq x y z
N MET A 1 -7.09 -29.78 26.86
CA MET A 1 -5.94 -28.85 27.07
C MET A 1 -6.43 -27.46 26.70
N ILE A 2 -6.71 -26.61 27.71
CA ILE A 2 -7.20 -25.24 27.49
C ILE A 2 -5.97 -24.44 27.07
N MET A 3 -5.91 -24.03 25.78
CA MET A 3 -4.90 -23.08 25.34
C MET A 3 -5.15 -21.77 26.11
N GLY A 4 -4.30 -21.48 27.08
CA GLY A 4 -4.31 -20.20 27.77
C GLY A 4 -3.94 -19.10 26.78
N TYR A 5 -4.86 -18.16 26.54
CA TYR A 5 -4.53 -16.94 25.78
C TYR A 5 -3.48 -16.15 26.57
N LEU A 6 -2.38 -15.85 25.90
CA LEU A 6 -1.40 -14.89 26.42
C LEU A 6 -2.07 -13.52 26.48
N THR A 7 -2.13 -12.91 27.66
CA THR A 7 -2.59 -11.53 27.81
C THR A 7 -1.42 -10.57 27.62
N SER A 8 -1.69 -9.37 27.09
CA SER A 8 -0.68 -8.32 26.93
C SER A 8 -0.31 -7.65 28.26
N GLY A 9 -1.03 -7.93 29.35
CA GLY A 9 -0.95 -7.22 30.60
C GLY A 9 -1.66 -5.85 30.60
N ASN A 10 -2.32 -5.50 29.52
CA ASN A 10 -3.11 -4.27 29.40
C ASN A 10 -4.52 -4.59 28.91
N VAL A 11 -5.51 -4.28 29.73
CA VAL A 11 -6.93 -4.61 29.48
C VAL A 11 -7.44 -3.97 28.16
N ILE A 12 -6.99 -2.78 27.81
CA ILE A 12 -7.40 -2.09 26.59
C ILE A 12 -6.80 -2.80 25.35
N VAL A 13 -5.54 -3.19 25.41
CA VAL A 13 -4.88 -3.92 24.33
C VAL A 13 -5.53 -5.27 24.11
N ASP A 14 -5.86 -5.99 25.19
CA ASP A 14 -6.52 -7.29 25.12
C ASP A 14 -7.95 -7.15 24.54
N ALA A 15 -8.68 -6.10 24.94
CA ALA A 15 -10.00 -5.81 24.37
C ALA A 15 -9.91 -5.44 22.88
N MET A 16 -8.90 -4.69 22.47
CA MET A 16 -8.68 -4.35 21.04
C MET A 16 -8.39 -5.58 20.18
N GLY A 17 -7.79 -6.63 20.74
CA GLY A 17 -7.54 -7.89 20.03
C GLY A 17 -8.79 -8.61 19.56
N SER A 18 -9.95 -8.33 20.18
CA SER A 18 -11.26 -8.87 19.76
C SER A 18 -11.96 -8.05 18.68
N ILE A 19 -11.46 -6.85 18.37
CA ILE A 19 -12.04 -5.94 17.37
C ILE A 19 -11.34 -6.15 16.02
N ASN A 20 -12.07 -6.72 15.06
CA ASN A 20 -11.55 -6.88 13.70
C ASN A 20 -11.66 -5.57 12.91
N ILE A 21 -10.59 -4.78 12.93
CA ILE A 21 -10.50 -3.54 12.15
C ILE A 21 -9.89 -3.86 10.79
N SER A 22 -10.64 -3.60 9.72
CA SER A 22 -10.17 -3.70 8.34
C SER A 22 -10.29 -2.35 7.64
N GLY A 23 -9.51 -2.13 6.58
CA GLY A 23 -9.59 -0.91 5.80
C GLY A 23 -8.28 -0.47 5.17
N ASN A 24 -8.18 0.84 4.97
CA ASN A 24 -7.05 1.47 4.32
C ASN A 24 -5.88 1.62 5.29
N ILE A 25 -4.67 1.38 4.78
CA ILE A 25 -3.42 1.65 5.51
C ILE A 25 -2.86 2.96 5.01
N ILE A 26 -2.50 3.85 5.94
CA ILE A 26 -1.83 5.12 5.64
C ILE A 26 -0.46 5.10 6.31
N PRO A 27 0.62 4.94 5.54
CA PRO A 27 1.98 5.09 6.06
C PRO A 27 2.22 6.50 6.58
N SER A 28 2.78 6.63 7.78
CA SER A 28 3.00 7.94 8.42
C SER A 28 3.90 8.88 7.58
N VAL A 29 4.79 8.32 6.79
CA VAL A 29 5.67 9.09 5.88
C VAL A 29 4.88 9.89 4.83
N TRP A 30 3.68 9.44 4.43
CA TRP A 30 2.86 10.16 3.46
C TRP A 30 2.42 11.54 3.94
N TYR A 31 2.35 11.78 5.25
CA TYR A 31 2.10 13.13 5.80
C TYR A 31 3.23 14.12 5.50
N ARG A 32 4.42 13.63 5.18
CA ARG A 32 5.61 14.44 4.80
C ARG A 32 5.83 14.49 3.29
N THR A 33 5.45 13.44 2.55
CA THR A 33 5.72 13.33 1.11
C THR A 33 4.56 13.81 0.24
N ILE A 34 3.32 13.78 0.75
CA ILE A 34 2.12 14.24 0.04
C ILE A 34 1.61 15.51 0.69
N THR A 35 2.17 16.65 0.28
CA THR A 35 1.89 17.95 0.89
C THR A 35 1.22 18.90 -0.09
N LYS A 36 0.50 19.89 0.45
CA LYS A 36 0.04 21.08 -0.26
C LYS A 36 1.24 22.01 -0.55
N GLU A 37 1.02 23.07 -1.32
CA GLU A 37 2.06 24.08 -1.63
C GLU A 37 2.61 24.78 -0.38
N ASN A 38 1.80 24.90 0.67
CA ASN A 38 2.21 25.49 1.95
C ASN A 38 2.96 24.51 2.87
N GLY A 39 3.37 23.34 2.38
CA GLY A 39 4.10 22.31 3.12
C GLY A 39 3.26 21.47 4.10
N LYS A 40 1.98 21.80 4.31
CA LYS A 40 1.10 20.99 5.18
C LYS A 40 0.68 19.70 4.50
N PRO A 41 0.47 18.60 5.25
CA PRO A 41 -0.06 17.36 4.71
C PRO A 41 -1.34 17.58 3.89
N TYR A 42 -1.44 16.97 2.73
CA TYR A 42 -2.66 17.01 1.93
C TYR A 42 -3.54 15.81 2.25
N LEU A 43 -4.27 15.88 3.37
CA LEU A 43 -5.03 14.75 3.92
C LEU A 43 -5.97 14.10 2.91
N LEU A 44 -6.73 14.89 2.13
CA LEU A 44 -7.64 14.32 1.14
C LEU A 44 -6.90 13.50 0.08
N ALA A 45 -5.76 13.98 -0.43
CA ALA A 45 -4.95 13.23 -1.38
C ALA A 45 -4.41 11.93 -0.75
N ILE A 46 -4.00 11.98 0.52
CA ILE A 46 -3.50 10.82 1.26
C ILE A 46 -4.59 9.76 1.43
N VAL A 47 -5.81 10.12 1.85
CA VAL A 47 -6.89 9.13 2.04
C VAL A 47 -7.40 8.58 0.72
N ILE A 48 -7.43 9.39 -0.36
CA ILE A 48 -7.75 8.92 -1.72
C ILE A 48 -6.70 7.89 -2.18
N LEU A 49 -5.40 8.19 -2.00
CA LEU A 49 -4.34 7.24 -2.36
C LEU A 49 -4.43 5.95 -1.55
N ALA A 50 -4.75 6.05 -0.24
CA ALA A 50 -4.93 4.87 0.61
C ALA A 50 -6.07 3.97 0.13
N ASP A 51 -7.18 4.55 -0.34
CA ASP A 51 -8.28 3.80 -0.94
C ASP A 51 -7.87 3.13 -2.26
N ILE A 52 -7.19 3.86 -3.15
CA ILE A 52 -6.67 3.30 -4.40
C ILE A 52 -5.74 2.11 -4.11
N VAL A 53 -4.80 2.27 -3.17
CA VAL A 53 -3.88 1.20 -2.75
C VAL A 53 -4.62 0.02 -2.16
N TYR A 54 -5.68 0.24 -1.38
CA TYR A 54 -6.52 -0.84 -0.86
C TYR A 54 -7.10 -1.71 -1.98
N TRP A 55 -7.61 -1.10 -3.04
CA TRP A 55 -8.16 -1.82 -4.18
C TRP A 55 -7.08 -2.58 -4.95
N TYR A 56 -5.89 -2.03 -5.11
CA TYR A 56 -4.76 -2.67 -5.79
C TYR A 56 -4.03 -3.72 -4.94
N ARG A 57 -4.16 -3.68 -3.60
CA ARG A 57 -3.61 -4.77 -2.77
C ARG A 57 -4.34 -6.07 -3.07
N PRO A 58 -3.60 -7.13 -3.45
CA PRO A 58 -4.22 -8.41 -3.78
C PRO A 58 -4.87 -9.05 -2.56
N SER A 59 -5.88 -9.86 -2.79
CA SER A 59 -6.44 -10.78 -1.80
C SER A 59 -5.77 -12.14 -1.95
N GLU A 60 -5.43 -12.77 -0.83
CA GLU A 60 -4.91 -14.14 -0.83
C GLU A 60 -6.01 -15.13 -1.20
N VAL A 61 -5.67 -16.08 -2.07
CA VAL A 61 -6.48 -17.25 -2.34
C VAL A 61 -5.83 -18.41 -1.59
N ARG A 62 -6.54 -18.98 -0.62
CA ARG A 62 -6.04 -20.08 0.21
C ARG A 62 -6.79 -21.36 -0.08
N ASP A 63 -6.08 -22.48 -0.01
CA ASP A 63 -6.69 -23.81 0.02
C ASP A 63 -7.53 -23.98 1.29
N GLN A 64 -8.77 -24.45 1.12
CA GLN A 64 -9.71 -24.58 2.23
C GLN A 64 -9.37 -25.70 3.22
N GLY A 65 -8.63 -26.72 2.78
CA GLY A 65 -8.25 -27.86 3.62
C GLY A 65 -6.94 -27.67 4.35
N THR A 66 -5.95 -27.06 3.69
CA THR A 66 -4.58 -26.94 4.20
C THR A 66 -4.24 -25.53 4.67
N GLY A 67 -5.01 -24.51 4.27
CA GLY A 67 -4.71 -23.10 4.55
C GLY A 67 -3.54 -22.51 3.74
N HIS A 68 -2.90 -23.31 2.87
CA HIS A 68 -1.81 -22.84 2.03
C HIS A 68 -2.26 -21.77 1.03
N ILE A 69 -1.40 -20.78 0.78
CA ILE A 69 -1.65 -19.76 -0.24
C ILE A 69 -1.50 -20.39 -1.62
N LEU A 70 -2.61 -20.39 -2.40
CA LEU A 70 -2.65 -20.86 -3.78
C LEU A 70 -2.30 -19.77 -4.79
N GLY A 71 -2.44 -18.50 -4.40
CA GLY A 71 -2.17 -17.36 -5.28
C GLY A 71 -2.82 -16.07 -4.81
N TRP A 72 -2.95 -15.13 -5.74
CA TRP A 72 -3.42 -13.78 -5.50
C TRP A 72 -4.58 -13.42 -6.42
N LYS A 73 -5.55 -12.69 -5.89
CA LYS A 73 -6.71 -12.22 -6.64
C LYS A 73 -6.83 -10.70 -6.53
N LYS A 74 -7.05 -10.03 -7.65
CA LYS A 74 -7.40 -8.60 -7.66
C LYS A 74 -8.82 -8.38 -7.12
N LYS A 75 -9.08 -7.20 -6.54
CA LYS A 75 -10.36 -6.85 -5.90
C LYS A 75 -11.36 -6.18 -6.85
N PHE A 76 -10.97 -5.87 -8.06
CA PHE A 76 -11.83 -5.25 -9.08
C PHE A 76 -11.84 -6.11 -10.35
N SER A 77 -12.89 -5.98 -11.17
CA SER A 77 -13.14 -6.85 -12.32
C SER A 77 -12.42 -6.43 -13.58
N GLU A 78 -12.30 -5.13 -13.82
CA GLU A 78 -11.75 -4.58 -15.05
C GLU A 78 -10.22 -4.61 -15.10
N ASP A 79 -9.59 -4.22 -16.19
CA ASP A 79 -8.13 -4.15 -16.35
C ASP A 79 -7.48 -3.13 -15.42
N ILE A 80 -8.10 -1.96 -15.30
CA ILE A 80 -7.70 -0.85 -14.43
C ILE A 80 -8.86 -0.54 -13.48
N LEU A 81 -8.55 -0.01 -12.30
CA LEU A 81 -9.54 0.34 -11.29
C LEU A 81 -10.47 1.45 -11.81
N ARG A 82 -11.76 1.14 -11.96
CA ARG A 82 -12.78 2.10 -12.29
C ARG A 82 -13.21 2.86 -11.02
N GLN A 83 -13.16 4.19 -11.08
CA GLN A 83 -13.57 5.07 -9.98
C GLN A 83 -14.23 6.36 -10.53
N SER A 84 -14.77 7.18 -9.64
CA SER A 84 -15.32 8.47 -10.01
C SER A 84 -15.00 9.54 -8.98
N TYR A 85 -15.00 10.81 -9.41
CA TYR A 85 -14.91 11.93 -8.45
C TYR A 85 -16.10 11.95 -7.49
N GLN A 86 -17.29 11.51 -7.94
CA GLN A 86 -18.47 11.43 -7.09
C GLN A 86 -18.27 10.41 -5.97
N TYR A 87 -17.73 9.24 -6.27
CA TYR A 87 -17.44 8.22 -5.26
C TYR A 87 -16.59 8.77 -4.09
N TYR A 88 -15.50 9.47 -4.42
CA TYR A 88 -14.65 10.06 -3.39
C TYR A 88 -15.28 11.28 -2.71
N ALA A 89 -16.09 12.05 -3.44
CA ALA A 89 -16.84 13.16 -2.87
C ALA A 89 -17.82 12.67 -1.80
N ASP A 90 -18.55 11.62 -2.10
CA ASP A 90 -19.52 11.02 -1.17
C ASP A 90 -18.81 10.32 0.00
N LEU A 91 -17.71 9.59 -0.28
CA LEU A 91 -16.96 8.86 0.73
C LEU A 91 -16.32 9.79 1.78
N PHE A 92 -15.83 10.94 1.38
CA PHE A 92 -15.06 11.84 2.26
C PHE A 92 -15.82 13.13 2.61
N GLY A 93 -17.07 13.30 2.16
CA GLY A 93 -17.87 14.49 2.43
C GLY A 93 -17.35 15.77 1.74
N GLU A 94 -16.74 15.63 0.57
CA GLU A 94 -16.05 16.70 -0.14
C GLU A 94 -16.74 17.04 -1.49
N SER A 95 -16.41 18.21 -2.07
CA SER A 95 -16.88 18.53 -3.42
C SER A 95 -16.09 17.75 -4.49
N LYS A 96 -16.73 17.44 -5.63
CA LYS A 96 -16.03 16.87 -6.81
C LYS A 96 -14.83 17.71 -7.24
N LYS A 97 -14.92 19.05 -7.12
CA LYS A 97 -13.84 19.97 -7.46
C LYS A 97 -12.64 19.76 -6.52
N THR A 98 -12.88 19.66 -5.22
CA THR A 98 -11.85 19.42 -4.20
C THR A 98 -11.19 18.06 -4.42
N VAL A 99 -11.99 17.02 -4.68
CA VAL A 99 -11.49 15.66 -5.01
C VAL A 99 -10.63 15.70 -6.27
N LYS A 100 -11.11 16.36 -7.35
CA LYS A 100 -10.33 16.52 -8.58
C LYS A 100 -8.97 17.13 -8.29
N THR A 101 -8.91 18.22 -7.53
CA THR A 101 -7.66 18.89 -7.16
C THR A 101 -6.72 17.97 -6.36
N ALA A 102 -7.27 17.15 -5.46
CA ALA A 102 -6.47 16.15 -4.72
C ALA A 102 -5.90 15.07 -5.66
N MET A 103 -6.69 14.57 -6.60
CA MET A 103 -6.24 13.60 -7.60
C MET A 103 -5.24 14.21 -8.59
N ASP A 104 -5.40 15.50 -8.98
CA ASP A 104 -4.42 16.23 -9.79
C ASP A 104 -3.06 16.29 -9.07
N LYS A 105 -3.05 16.45 -7.73
CA LYS A 105 -1.81 16.37 -6.94
C LYS A 105 -1.17 14.99 -6.99
N LEU A 106 -1.94 13.92 -6.86
CA LEU A 106 -1.42 12.53 -6.94
C LEU A 106 -0.86 12.23 -8.32
N GLU A 107 -1.51 12.73 -9.38
CA GLU A 107 -1.03 12.58 -10.75
C GLU A 107 0.25 13.40 -11.00
N LYS A 108 0.34 14.62 -10.44
CA LYS A 108 1.57 15.42 -10.46
C LYS A 108 2.74 14.73 -9.73
N LEU A 109 2.44 13.97 -8.67
CA LEU A 109 3.42 13.11 -7.99
C LEU A 109 3.70 11.81 -8.77
N GLN A 110 3.05 11.62 -9.92
CA GLN A 110 3.17 10.44 -10.77
C GLN A 110 2.83 9.10 -10.10
N VAL A 111 2.20 9.12 -8.91
CA VAL A 111 1.83 7.91 -8.19
C VAL A 111 0.57 7.26 -8.74
N ILE A 112 -0.28 8.03 -9.43
CA ILE A 112 -1.41 7.54 -10.21
C ILE A 112 -1.40 8.10 -11.62
N ARG A 113 -2.14 7.43 -12.52
CA ARG A 113 -2.53 7.94 -13.84
C ARG A 113 -4.04 7.81 -13.98
N ARG A 114 -4.71 8.84 -14.48
CA ARG A 114 -6.14 8.78 -14.82
C ARG A 114 -6.31 8.61 -16.32
N GLU A 115 -7.22 7.73 -16.67
CA GLU A 115 -7.64 7.50 -18.03
C GLU A 115 -9.18 7.63 -18.11
N PHE A 116 -9.67 8.25 -19.16
CA PHE A 116 -11.12 8.42 -19.38
C PHE A 116 -11.53 7.64 -20.60
N ARG A 117 -12.50 6.72 -20.41
CA ARG A 117 -12.98 5.84 -21.46
C ARG A 117 -14.47 6.05 -21.73
N THR A 118 -14.89 5.74 -22.93
CA THR A 118 -16.30 5.51 -23.25
C THR A 118 -16.59 4.03 -23.04
N VAL A 119 -17.61 3.71 -22.24
CA VAL A 119 -18.01 2.34 -21.92
C VAL A 119 -19.40 2.10 -22.47
N SER A 120 -19.53 1.04 -23.28
CA SER A 120 -20.82 0.56 -23.81
C SER A 120 -21.28 -0.64 -23.00
N TYR A 121 -22.53 -0.65 -22.58
CA TYR A 121 -23.16 -1.75 -21.86
C TYR A 121 -24.00 -2.58 -22.82
N GLY A 122 -24.21 -3.87 -22.48
CA GLY A 122 -24.93 -4.82 -23.36
C GLY A 122 -26.39 -4.47 -23.64
N ASP A 123 -26.97 -3.52 -22.92
CA ASP A 123 -28.31 -2.95 -23.10
C ASP A 123 -28.35 -1.74 -24.06
N GLY A 124 -27.22 -1.40 -24.67
CA GLY A 124 -27.07 -0.26 -25.58
C GLY A 124 -26.80 1.08 -24.87
N LEU A 125 -26.73 1.11 -23.55
CA LEU A 125 -26.34 2.32 -22.82
C LEU A 125 -24.84 2.61 -23.02
N VAL A 126 -24.53 3.88 -23.21
CA VAL A 126 -23.15 4.37 -23.37
C VAL A 126 -22.86 5.40 -22.30
N SER A 127 -21.81 5.17 -21.53
CA SER A 127 -21.28 6.15 -20.58
C SER A 127 -19.97 6.72 -21.10
N ASN A 128 -19.94 8.03 -21.28
CA ASN A 128 -18.74 8.76 -21.66
C ASN A 128 -17.98 9.26 -20.44
N ASN A 129 -16.67 9.47 -20.58
CA ASN A 129 -15.80 10.00 -19.54
C ASN A 129 -15.80 9.18 -18.24
N VAL A 130 -15.88 7.86 -18.37
CA VAL A 130 -15.71 6.95 -17.23
C VAL A 130 -14.25 6.97 -16.81
N MET A 131 -13.99 7.38 -15.58
CA MET A 131 -12.63 7.49 -15.06
C MET A 131 -12.08 6.14 -14.60
N TYR A 132 -10.90 5.84 -15.05
CA TYR A 132 -10.06 4.73 -14.62
C TYR A 132 -8.80 5.27 -13.95
N VAL A 133 -8.35 4.63 -12.87
CA VAL A 133 -7.21 5.07 -12.08
C VAL A 133 -6.19 3.95 -12.02
N GLU A 134 -5.05 4.15 -12.66
CA GLU A 134 -3.90 3.26 -12.61
C GLU A 134 -2.95 3.69 -11.50
N LEU A 135 -2.60 2.76 -10.61
CA LEU A 135 -1.57 2.96 -9.60
C LEU A 135 -0.19 2.70 -10.22
N LYS A 136 0.79 3.51 -9.86
CA LYS A 136 2.20 3.34 -10.26
C LYS A 136 3.03 2.81 -9.08
N PRO A 137 3.28 1.49 -8.99
CA PRO A 137 3.94 0.87 -7.84
C PRO A 137 5.33 1.45 -7.53
N ASP A 138 6.13 1.76 -8.55
CA ASP A 138 7.47 2.32 -8.37
C ASP A 138 7.43 3.69 -7.69
N MET A 139 6.48 4.54 -8.09
CA MET A 139 6.30 5.85 -7.48
C MET A 139 5.69 5.75 -6.09
N LEU A 140 4.77 4.81 -5.88
CA LEU A 140 4.26 4.50 -4.55
C LEU A 140 5.38 4.07 -3.60
N TYR A 141 6.28 3.20 -4.06
CA TYR A 141 7.44 2.77 -3.29
C TYR A 141 8.32 3.96 -2.90
N ARG A 142 8.66 4.82 -3.85
CA ARG A 142 9.46 6.04 -3.61
C ARG A 142 8.81 7.01 -2.62
N LEU A 143 7.49 7.16 -2.66
CA LEU A 143 6.74 7.99 -1.71
C LEU A 143 6.70 7.38 -0.31
N THR A 144 6.74 6.05 -0.22
CA THR A 144 6.61 5.31 1.03
C THR A 144 7.96 5.09 1.71
N PHE A 145 9.03 4.90 0.93
CA PHE A 145 10.37 4.59 1.41
C PHE A 145 11.42 5.57 0.85
N PRO A 146 11.29 6.87 1.11
CA PRO A 146 12.19 7.87 0.52
C PRO A 146 13.65 7.72 0.97
N GLU A 147 13.91 7.11 2.12
CA GLU A 147 15.25 6.94 2.70
C GLU A 147 15.97 5.71 2.13
N GLU A 148 15.25 4.78 1.49
CA GLU A 148 15.82 3.59 0.87
C GLU A 148 16.30 3.83 -0.58
N ILE A 149 16.07 5.02 -1.12
CA ILE A 149 16.53 5.38 -2.46
C ILE A 149 17.96 5.87 -2.35
N PRO A 150 18.97 5.13 -2.87
CA PRO A 150 20.33 5.67 -2.99
C PRO A 150 20.25 7.00 -3.75
N ALA A 151 20.94 8.02 -3.27
CA ALA A 151 21.11 9.26 -4.03
C ALA A 151 21.71 8.86 -5.38
N MET A 152 20.88 8.82 -6.42
CA MET A 152 21.36 8.61 -7.79
C MET A 152 22.08 9.89 -8.21
N ASN A 153 23.35 9.99 -7.83
CA ASN A 153 24.31 10.83 -8.55
C ASN A 153 24.47 10.20 -9.93
N GLY A 154 24.09 10.97 -10.91
CA GLY A 154 24.12 10.82 -12.36
C GLY A 154 24.74 9.56 -12.96
N GLU A 155 24.06 9.14 -14.00
CA GLU A 155 24.51 8.33 -15.14
C GLU A 155 23.99 6.87 -15.21
N ASN A 156 23.38 6.66 -16.38
CA ASN A 156 23.08 5.42 -17.06
C ASN A 156 21.77 4.68 -16.73
N ASN A 157 20.76 5.18 -17.44
CA ASN A 157 19.59 4.43 -17.84
C ASN A 157 20.01 3.34 -18.86
N SER A 158 19.99 2.08 -18.46
CA SER A 158 19.96 0.96 -19.39
C SER A 158 19.29 -0.25 -18.75
N TYR A 159 17.94 -0.25 -18.75
CA TYR A 159 17.17 -1.48 -18.70
C TYR A 159 16.63 -1.76 -20.09
N ALA A 160 17.49 -2.34 -20.91
CA ALA A 160 17.10 -3.02 -22.15
C ALA A 160 17.13 -4.52 -21.85
N GLY A 161 15.99 -5.18 -22.08
CA GLY A 161 15.90 -6.54 -22.54
C GLY A 161 16.35 -7.65 -21.57
N VAL A 162 15.38 -8.34 -20.96
CA VAL A 162 15.57 -9.76 -20.63
C VAL A 162 14.78 -10.57 -21.64
N SER A 163 15.50 -11.09 -22.62
CA SER A 163 15.07 -12.16 -23.49
C SER A 163 15.22 -13.50 -22.73
N ASP A 164 14.21 -14.36 -22.89
CA ASP A 164 14.24 -15.78 -22.51
C ASP A 164 15.51 -16.47 -22.99
N ASP A 165 16.20 -17.18 -22.11
CA ASP A 165 16.86 -18.44 -22.50
C ASP A 165 16.88 -19.44 -21.33
N LYS A 166 16.52 -20.66 -21.69
CA LYS A 166 16.48 -21.87 -20.84
C LYS A 166 17.89 -22.37 -20.66
N THR A 167 18.29 -22.74 -19.45
CA THR A 167 18.96 -24.03 -19.21
C THR A 167 19.19 -24.26 -17.69
N GLY A 168 19.02 -25.48 -17.27
CA GLY A 168 18.99 -25.97 -15.90
C GLY A 168 20.35 -25.98 -15.19
N GLY A 169 20.29 -26.11 -13.88
CA GLY A 169 21.48 -26.37 -13.06
C GLY A 169 21.17 -26.26 -11.56
N SER A 170 20.91 -27.40 -10.94
CA SER A 170 21.19 -27.85 -9.56
C SER A 170 21.32 -26.84 -8.42
N LEU A 171 20.51 -27.11 -7.39
CA LEU A 171 20.64 -26.65 -5.99
C LEU A 171 22.01 -26.97 -5.39
N PRO A 172 22.56 -26.12 -4.55
CA PRO A 172 23.46 -26.52 -3.48
C PRO A 172 22.78 -26.52 -2.11
N THR A 173 23.05 -27.59 -1.43
CA THR A 173 22.71 -27.97 -0.06
C THR A 173 23.34 -27.07 1.01
N LYS A 174 22.64 -27.05 2.16
CA LYS A 174 23.01 -26.58 3.50
C LYS A 174 24.51 -26.51 3.80
N SER A 175 24.91 -25.47 4.52
CA SER A 175 25.88 -25.59 5.60
C SER A 175 25.60 -24.57 6.71
N ASP A 176 25.71 -25.09 7.91
CA ASP A 176 25.56 -24.52 9.22
C ASP A 176 26.51 -23.35 9.51
N ALA A 177 26.05 -22.36 10.26
CA ALA A 177 26.94 -21.54 11.08
C ALA A 177 26.21 -20.97 12.30
N PRO A 178 26.91 -20.73 13.41
CA PRO A 178 26.32 -20.77 14.74
C PRO A 178 25.87 -19.43 15.30
N MET A 179 24.97 -19.56 16.26
CA MET A 179 24.43 -18.53 17.14
C MET A 179 25.51 -17.98 18.07
N GLU A 180 25.79 -16.69 18.04
CA GLU A 180 26.46 -15.99 19.14
C GLU A 180 25.50 -15.10 19.89
N ILE A 181 25.35 -15.44 21.17
CA ILE A 181 24.66 -14.70 22.20
C ILE A 181 25.66 -13.76 22.86
N LEU A 182 25.45 -12.47 22.84
CA LEU A 182 26.06 -11.50 23.75
C LEU A 182 24.99 -10.41 23.97
N GLY A 183 24.42 -10.26 25.12
CA GLY A 183 25.07 -9.84 26.37
C GLY A 183 24.57 -8.46 26.70
N GLY A 184 23.68 -8.32 27.69
CA GLY A 184 22.95 -7.17 28.16
C GLY A 184 23.78 -5.94 28.55
N ARG A 185 23.11 -4.79 28.53
CA ARG A 185 23.39 -3.62 29.39
C ARG A 185 22.06 -2.92 29.64
N GLY A 186 21.61 -2.88 30.75
CA GLY A 186 21.55 -2.06 31.91
C GLY A 186 20.87 -0.72 31.65
N ILE A 187 19.59 -0.58 32.10
CA ILE A 187 18.87 0.69 32.19
C ILE A 187 19.25 1.32 33.54
N PRO A 188 19.67 2.58 33.61
CA PRO A 188 19.77 3.28 34.90
C PRO A 188 18.43 3.92 35.29
N ASN A 189 17.98 3.58 36.49
CA ASN A 189 16.99 4.30 37.25
C ASN A 189 17.51 5.72 37.66
N GLY A 190 16.61 6.66 37.69
CA GLY A 190 16.79 7.95 38.33
C GLY A 190 15.65 8.87 37.94
N THR A 191 14.90 9.53 38.70
CA THR A 191 14.85 9.93 40.11
C THR A 191 13.52 10.64 40.27
N GLN A 192 12.78 10.35 41.31
CA GLN A 192 11.68 11.18 41.81
C GLN A 192 12.23 12.53 42.31
N VAL A 193 11.50 13.60 42.06
CA VAL A 193 11.50 14.79 42.90
C VAL A 193 10.10 15.37 42.96
N SER A 194 9.55 15.39 44.15
CA SER A 194 8.66 16.30 44.87
C SER A 194 7.51 16.95 44.10
#